data_f92eacb14cdd61282e311264ae65a4a6
#
_entry.id   f92eacb14cdd61282e311264ae65a4a6
#
_cell.length_a   1.000
_cell.length_b   1.000
_cell.length_c   1.000
_cell.angle_alpha   90.00
_cell.angle_beta   90.00
_cell.angle_gamma   90.00
#
_symmetry.space_group_name_H-M   'P 1'
#
loop_
_entity.id
_entity.type
_entity.pdbx_description
1 polymer ?
#
loop_
_entity_poly.entity_id
_entity_poly.type
_entity_poly.pdbx_seq_one_letter_code
_entity_poly.pdbx_strand_id
1 'polypeptide(L)'
;DGPPILLVPPLAAPALCYDLRRGCSLVEHLVQRGHSTYLVDYGQISFSSRNMGIEHWVQDVVPEAIRAVHVHSGNRPVHVVGWSLGGIFAILTAADQQDLPIASITVVGSPFDVRQVPLVAPFRPLLKYDGGLFTQAYRVLGGAPKPLVRRAFKLSSGSKMITKPLAQLANLDDTEFL
;
A
#
# COMPACT_ATOMS: atom_id res chain seq x y z
N ASP A 1 -16.75 20.49 2.99
CA ASP A 1 -16.83 19.57 1.83
C ASP A 1 -15.75 19.88 0.79
N GLY A 2 -14.50 19.62 1.17
CA GLY A 2 -13.35 19.81 0.30
C GLY A 2 -13.20 18.71 -0.76
N PRO A 3 -12.15 18.77 -1.61
CA PRO A 3 -11.92 17.78 -2.66
C PRO A 3 -11.79 16.36 -2.08
N PRO A 4 -12.34 15.35 -2.77
CA PRO A 4 -12.25 13.96 -2.34
C PRO A 4 -10.84 13.40 -2.54
N ILE A 5 -10.30 12.77 -1.50
CA ILE A 5 -9.00 12.11 -1.52
C ILE A 5 -9.19 10.63 -1.20
N LEU A 6 -8.74 9.75 -2.09
CA LEU A 6 -8.73 8.30 -1.90
C LEU A 6 -7.31 7.85 -1.55
N LEU A 7 -7.15 7.23 -0.38
CA LEU A 7 -5.90 6.65 0.10
C LEU A 7 -5.86 5.16 -0.26
N VAL A 8 -4.83 4.75 -1.00
CA VAL A 8 -4.63 3.36 -1.48
C VAL A 8 -3.42 2.76 -0.78
N PRO A 9 -3.61 1.90 0.22
CA PRO A 9 -2.53 1.28 0.98
C PRO A 9 -1.84 0.16 0.19
N PRO A 10 -0.64 -0.29 0.61
CA PRO A 10 -0.05 -1.52 0.10
C PRO A 10 -0.83 -2.74 0.61
N LEU A 11 -0.93 -3.81 -0.19
CA LEU A 11 -1.64 -5.05 0.17
C LEU A 11 -1.16 -5.70 1.48
N ALA A 12 0.10 -5.49 1.83
CA ALA A 12 0.72 -6.10 3.01
C ALA A 12 0.47 -5.31 4.32
N ALA A 13 -0.17 -4.15 4.22
CA ALA A 13 -0.48 -3.31 5.38
C ALA A 13 -1.99 -3.11 5.49
N PRO A 14 -2.52 -3.10 6.73
CA PRO A 14 -3.92 -2.76 6.94
C PRO A 14 -4.18 -1.30 6.53
N ALA A 15 -5.43 -0.98 6.22
CA ALA A 15 -5.86 0.38 5.90
C ALA A 15 -5.48 1.39 7.00
N LEU A 16 -5.46 0.93 8.25
CA LEU A 16 -5.00 1.70 9.42
C LEU A 16 -3.57 2.25 9.31
N CYS A 17 -2.76 1.83 8.33
CA CYS A 17 -1.42 2.41 8.13
C CYS A 17 -1.45 3.92 7.83
N TYR A 18 -2.58 4.45 7.38
CA TYR A 18 -2.82 5.87 7.16
C TYR A 18 -3.47 6.58 8.37
N ASP A 19 -3.95 5.81 9.35
CA ASP A 19 -4.67 6.30 10.52
C ASP A 19 -4.19 5.54 11.78
N LEU A 20 -2.94 5.77 12.15
CA LEU A 20 -2.27 4.99 13.20
C LEU A 20 -2.77 5.33 14.59
N ARG A 21 -2.79 6.63 14.93
CA ARG A 21 -3.23 7.17 16.22
C ARG A 21 -3.40 8.67 16.12
N ARG A 22 -4.05 9.28 17.12
CA ARG A 22 -4.23 10.73 17.22
C ARG A 22 -2.87 11.45 17.12
N GLY A 23 -2.80 12.49 16.29
CA GLY A 23 -1.58 13.25 16.05
C GLY A 23 -0.54 12.54 15.13
N CYS A 24 -0.79 11.26 14.77
CA CYS A 24 0.01 10.50 13.81
C CYS A 24 -0.91 9.84 12.75
N SER A 25 -1.87 10.57 12.26
CA SER A 25 -2.85 10.15 11.28
C SER A 25 -2.82 11.07 10.07
N LEU A 26 -2.58 10.50 8.88
CA LEU A 26 -2.73 11.24 7.64
C LEU A 26 -4.22 11.53 7.36
N VAL A 27 -5.10 10.61 7.71
CA VAL A 27 -6.56 10.79 7.59
C VAL A 27 -7.00 12.00 8.41
N GLU A 28 -6.65 12.04 9.72
CA GLU A 28 -6.96 13.17 10.61
C GLU A 28 -6.43 14.49 10.03
N HIS A 29 -5.17 14.51 9.58
CA HIS A 29 -4.54 15.68 9.01
C HIS A 29 -5.28 16.22 7.77
N LEU A 30 -5.70 15.35 6.86
CA LEU A 30 -6.42 15.73 5.65
C LEU A 30 -7.83 16.22 5.99
N VAL A 31 -8.53 15.54 6.88
CA VAL A 31 -9.88 15.94 7.35
C VAL A 31 -9.84 17.31 8.04
N GLN A 32 -8.85 17.55 8.91
CA GLN A 32 -8.66 18.86 9.56
C GLN A 32 -8.40 20.00 8.56
N ARG A 33 -7.87 19.67 7.38
CA ARG A 33 -7.68 20.64 6.28
C ARG A 33 -8.89 20.77 5.36
N GLY A 34 -10.01 20.14 5.72
CA GLY A 34 -11.27 20.25 5.01
C GLY A 34 -11.42 19.29 3.82
N HIS A 35 -10.55 18.30 3.68
CA HIS A 35 -10.68 17.29 2.62
C HIS A 35 -11.66 16.17 2.98
N SER A 36 -12.45 15.71 2.02
CA SER A 36 -13.23 14.48 2.16
C SER A 36 -12.32 13.28 1.92
N THR A 37 -11.92 12.57 2.99
CA THR A 37 -10.89 11.51 2.93
C THR A 37 -11.52 10.14 2.96
N TYR A 38 -11.14 9.29 2.02
CA TYR A 38 -11.59 7.91 1.85
C TYR A 38 -10.39 6.98 1.88
N LEU A 39 -10.62 5.74 2.30
CA LEU A 39 -9.58 4.77 2.51
C LEU A 39 -9.98 3.43 1.90
N VAL A 40 -9.13 2.86 1.05
CA VAL A 40 -9.35 1.49 0.54
C VAL A 40 -9.02 0.50 1.64
N ASP A 41 -10.00 -0.32 2.00
CA ASP A 41 -9.79 -1.48 2.84
C ASP A 41 -9.95 -2.76 2.00
N TYR A 42 -8.87 -3.48 1.81
CA TYR A 42 -8.86 -4.74 1.06
C TYR A 42 -9.46 -5.92 1.85
N GLY A 43 -9.85 -5.70 3.09
CA GLY A 43 -10.30 -6.77 3.99
C GLY A 43 -9.18 -7.76 4.31
N GLN A 44 -9.56 -8.97 4.69
CA GLN A 44 -8.60 -10.03 4.98
C GLN A 44 -8.13 -10.73 3.71
N ILE A 45 -6.90 -10.46 3.29
CA ILE A 45 -6.24 -11.21 2.24
C ILE A 45 -5.79 -12.55 2.81
N SER A 46 -6.40 -13.63 2.35
CA SER A 46 -6.20 -14.99 2.84
C SER A 46 -5.67 -15.92 1.73
N PHE A 47 -5.46 -17.18 2.08
CA PHE A 47 -5.05 -18.21 1.11
C PHE A 47 -6.04 -18.36 -0.06
N SER A 48 -7.33 -18.07 0.15
CA SER A 48 -8.32 -18.07 -0.92
C SER A 48 -8.05 -17.00 -1.99
N SER A 49 -7.38 -15.91 -1.61
CA SER A 49 -7.01 -14.81 -2.50
C SER A 49 -5.73 -15.08 -3.34
N ARG A 50 -5.11 -16.25 -3.20
CA ARG A 50 -3.81 -16.60 -3.85
C ARG A 50 -3.82 -16.57 -5.38
N ASN A 51 -5.00 -16.69 -5.98
CA ASN A 51 -5.18 -16.64 -7.43
C ASN A 51 -5.47 -15.23 -7.95
N MET A 52 -5.63 -14.24 -7.06
CA MET A 52 -5.81 -12.84 -7.44
C MET A 52 -4.44 -12.29 -7.85
N GLY A 53 -4.26 -12.07 -9.16
CA GLY A 53 -3.10 -11.38 -9.71
C GLY A 53 -3.17 -9.87 -9.46
N ILE A 54 -2.13 -9.17 -9.91
CA ILE A 54 -2.08 -7.70 -9.85
C ILE A 54 -3.23 -7.08 -10.67
N GLU A 55 -3.65 -7.78 -11.71
CA GLU A 55 -4.74 -7.40 -12.61
C GLU A 55 -6.05 -7.17 -11.84
N HIS A 56 -6.37 -8.04 -10.89
CA HIS A 56 -7.59 -7.89 -10.08
C HIS A 56 -7.60 -6.56 -9.29
N TRP A 57 -6.46 -6.16 -8.75
CA TRP A 57 -6.37 -4.90 -8.00
C TRP A 57 -6.42 -3.68 -8.91
N VAL A 58 -5.79 -3.77 -10.07
CA VAL A 58 -5.67 -2.69 -11.05
C VAL A 58 -6.94 -2.51 -11.88
N GLN A 59 -7.61 -3.60 -12.27
CA GLN A 59 -8.74 -3.57 -13.18
C GLN A 59 -10.11 -3.56 -12.50
N ASP A 60 -10.18 -4.09 -11.27
CA ASP A 60 -11.45 -4.21 -10.54
C ASP A 60 -11.47 -3.32 -9.29
N VAL A 61 -10.60 -3.60 -8.30
CA VAL A 61 -10.74 -3.06 -6.95
C VAL A 61 -10.47 -1.54 -6.90
N VAL A 62 -9.35 -1.07 -7.45
CA VAL A 62 -8.99 0.35 -7.39
C VAL A 62 -9.92 1.20 -8.27
N PRO A 63 -10.26 0.78 -9.52
CA PRO A 63 -11.26 1.50 -10.32
C PRO A 63 -12.62 1.60 -9.64
N GLU A 64 -13.11 0.52 -9.02
CA GLU A 64 -14.38 0.53 -8.30
C GLU A 64 -14.35 1.50 -7.12
N ALA A 65 -13.26 1.50 -6.35
CA ALA A 65 -13.08 2.45 -5.25
C ALA A 65 -13.08 3.91 -5.74
N ILE A 66 -12.41 4.22 -6.86
CA ILE A 66 -12.40 5.56 -7.45
C ILE A 66 -13.81 5.98 -7.88
N ARG A 67 -14.54 5.11 -8.57
CA ARG A 67 -15.92 5.38 -8.99
C ARG A 67 -16.86 5.57 -7.80
N ALA A 68 -16.73 4.74 -6.77
CA ALA A 68 -17.53 4.85 -5.55
C ALA A 68 -17.30 6.19 -4.85
N VAL A 69 -16.04 6.62 -4.71
CA VAL A 69 -15.70 7.93 -4.12
C VAL A 69 -16.21 9.07 -4.97
N HIS A 70 -16.08 8.97 -6.29
CA HIS A 70 -16.62 9.98 -7.23
C HIS A 70 -18.13 10.19 -7.01
N VAL A 71 -18.90 9.12 -7.02
CA VAL A 71 -20.36 9.17 -6.80
C VAL A 71 -20.68 9.72 -5.41
N HIS A 72 -20.05 9.19 -4.36
CA HIS A 72 -20.30 9.61 -2.97
C HIS A 72 -19.94 11.08 -2.72
N SER A 73 -18.95 11.60 -3.43
CA SER A 73 -18.50 12.99 -3.28
C SER A 73 -19.30 14.00 -4.12
N GLY A 74 -20.40 13.59 -4.77
CA GLY A 74 -21.21 14.45 -5.63
C GLY A 74 -20.62 14.61 -7.03
N ASN A 75 -20.10 13.53 -7.61
CA ASN A 75 -19.49 13.45 -8.95
C ASN A 75 -18.26 14.34 -9.13
N ARG A 76 -17.50 14.56 -8.07
CA ARG A 76 -16.24 15.31 -8.15
C ARG A 76 -15.08 14.40 -8.54
N PRO A 77 -14.10 14.91 -9.33
CA PRO A 77 -12.88 14.17 -9.63
C PRO A 77 -12.09 13.84 -8.35
N VAL A 78 -11.50 12.65 -8.31
CA VAL A 78 -10.87 12.07 -7.11
C VAL A 78 -9.35 12.26 -7.14
N HIS A 79 -8.78 12.78 -6.06
CA HIS A 79 -7.34 12.78 -5.83
C HIS A 79 -6.94 11.44 -5.23
N VAL A 80 -6.06 10.69 -5.88
CA VAL A 80 -5.62 9.37 -5.43
C VAL A 80 -4.22 9.47 -4.81
N VAL A 81 -4.06 8.97 -3.60
CA VAL A 81 -2.77 8.92 -2.90
C VAL A 81 -2.42 7.45 -2.63
N GLY A 82 -1.42 6.94 -3.31
CA GLY A 82 -0.98 5.55 -3.18
C GLY A 82 0.36 5.41 -2.49
N TRP A 83 0.44 4.52 -1.49
CA TRP A 83 1.70 4.23 -0.82
C TRP A 83 2.27 2.89 -1.25
N SER A 84 3.58 2.87 -1.61
CA SER A 84 4.32 1.67 -2.00
C SER A 84 3.59 0.92 -3.14
N LEU A 85 3.16 -0.32 -2.94
CA LEU A 85 2.41 -1.11 -3.92
C LEU A 85 1.06 -0.47 -4.29
N GLY A 86 0.40 0.23 -3.35
CA GLY A 86 -0.82 0.98 -3.63
C GLY A 86 -0.61 2.11 -4.64
N GLY A 87 0.57 2.75 -4.65
CA GLY A 87 0.92 3.72 -5.67
C GLY A 87 1.15 3.11 -7.05
N ILE A 88 1.72 1.88 -7.10
CA ILE A 88 1.83 1.12 -8.35
C ILE A 88 0.43 0.80 -8.89
N PHE A 89 -0.49 0.33 -8.04
CA PHE A 89 -1.86 0.06 -8.45
C PHE A 89 -2.54 1.31 -9.01
N ALA A 90 -2.43 2.45 -8.31
CA ALA A 90 -3.05 3.70 -8.76
C ALA A 90 -2.57 4.13 -10.15
N ILE A 91 -1.26 4.04 -10.43
CA ILE A 91 -0.70 4.40 -11.74
C ILE A 91 -1.12 3.41 -12.83
N LEU A 92 -1.03 2.10 -12.56
CA LEU A 92 -1.43 1.08 -13.52
C LEU A 92 -2.93 1.18 -13.83
N THR A 93 -3.77 1.43 -12.82
CA THR A 93 -5.20 1.67 -12.99
C THR A 93 -5.48 2.86 -13.91
N ALA A 94 -4.81 3.99 -13.69
CA ALA A 94 -4.99 5.17 -14.54
C ALA A 94 -4.47 4.99 -15.96
N ALA A 95 -3.45 4.15 -16.15
CA ALA A 95 -2.92 3.80 -17.47
C ALA A 95 -3.86 2.85 -18.23
N ASP A 96 -4.50 1.92 -17.52
CA ASP A 96 -5.42 0.93 -18.08
C ASP A 96 -6.81 1.51 -18.37
N GLN A 97 -7.32 2.39 -17.49
CA GLN A 97 -8.66 2.98 -17.58
C GLN A 97 -8.59 4.51 -17.56
N GLN A 98 -8.43 5.11 -18.74
CA GLN A 98 -8.25 6.55 -18.91
C GLN A 98 -9.54 7.38 -18.69
N ASP A 99 -10.69 6.73 -18.63
CA ASP A 99 -12.00 7.34 -18.41
C ASP A 99 -12.34 7.55 -16.92
N LEU A 100 -11.49 7.08 -16.01
CA LEU A 100 -11.72 7.24 -14.59
C LEU A 100 -11.69 8.71 -14.15
N PRO A 101 -12.59 9.12 -13.25
CA PRO A 101 -12.70 10.50 -12.78
C PRO A 101 -11.55 10.85 -11.79
N ILE A 102 -10.31 10.76 -12.24
CA ILE A 102 -9.11 11.05 -11.46
C ILE A 102 -8.70 12.51 -11.67
N ALA A 103 -8.58 13.27 -10.58
CA ALA A 103 -8.06 14.63 -10.59
C ALA A 103 -6.51 14.66 -10.55
N SER A 104 -5.90 13.81 -9.73
CA SER A 104 -4.45 13.68 -9.63
C SER A 104 -4.07 12.36 -8.97
N ILE A 105 -2.83 11.92 -9.19
CA ILE A 105 -2.23 10.78 -8.50
C ILE A 105 -0.96 11.24 -7.78
N THR A 106 -0.89 10.97 -6.50
CA THR A 106 0.30 11.14 -5.68
C THR A 106 0.81 9.77 -5.25
N VAL A 107 2.08 9.48 -5.50
CA VAL A 107 2.71 8.21 -5.11
C VAL A 107 3.80 8.43 -4.09
N VAL A 108 3.80 7.61 -3.04
CA VAL A 108 4.73 7.73 -1.92
C VAL A 108 5.49 6.42 -1.78
N GLY A 109 6.82 6.46 -1.94
CA GLY A 109 7.69 5.30 -1.75
C GLY A 109 7.38 4.10 -2.63
N SER A 110 6.86 4.32 -3.84
CA SER A 110 6.48 3.26 -4.78
C SER A 110 7.67 2.77 -5.59
N PRO A 111 8.01 1.46 -5.56
CA PRO A 111 9.17 0.91 -6.25
C PRO A 111 8.84 0.62 -7.73
N PHE A 112 9.06 1.59 -8.61
CA PHE A 112 8.83 1.42 -10.07
C PHE A 112 9.79 0.45 -10.73
N ASP A 113 11.03 0.39 -10.26
CA ASP A 113 12.00 -0.62 -10.70
C ASP A 113 12.32 -1.56 -9.54
N VAL A 114 11.62 -2.69 -9.51
CA VAL A 114 11.78 -3.73 -8.49
C VAL A 114 13.23 -4.23 -8.41
N ARG A 115 13.99 -4.14 -9.51
CA ARG A 115 15.40 -4.55 -9.56
C ARG A 115 16.29 -3.67 -8.69
N GLN A 116 15.88 -2.44 -8.41
CA GLN A 116 16.63 -1.50 -7.57
C GLN A 116 16.31 -1.63 -6.08
N VAL A 117 15.30 -2.43 -5.72
CA VAL A 117 14.93 -2.67 -4.33
C VAL A 117 16.05 -3.47 -3.65
N PRO A 118 16.68 -2.97 -2.58
CA PRO A 118 17.83 -3.64 -1.92
C PRO A 118 17.53 -5.06 -1.47
N LEU A 119 16.30 -5.34 -1.06
CA LEU A 119 15.83 -6.66 -0.64
C LEU A 119 15.80 -7.67 -1.79
N VAL A 120 15.56 -7.20 -3.02
CA VAL A 120 15.47 -8.01 -4.24
C VAL A 120 16.84 -8.16 -4.91
N ALA A 121 17.77 -7.25 -4.62
CA ALA A 121 19.08 -7.21 -5.25
C ALA A 121 19.85 -8.56 -5.24
N PRO A 122 19.89 -9.34 -4.13
CA PRO A 122 20.58 -10.63 -4.09
C PRO A 122 19.92 -11.70 -5.00
N PHE A 123 18.64 -11.52 -5.31
CA PHE A 123 17.85 -12.48 -6.10
C PHE A 123 17.78 -12.12 -7.59
N ARG A 124 18.39 -10.98 -8.01
CA ARG A 124 18.37 -10.53 -9.41
C ARG A 124 18.79 -11.59 -10.43
N PRO A 125 19.86 -12.38 -10.21
CA PRO A 125 20.24 -13.42 -11.17
C PRO A 125 19.13 -14.46 -11.35
N LEU A 126 18.47 -14.82 -10.25
CA LEU A 126 17.39 -15.82 -10.23
C LEU A 126 16.14 -15.31 -10.94
N LEU A 127 15.79 -14.03 -10.75
CA LEU A 127 14.62 -13.39 -11.40
C LEU A 127 14.76 -13.29 -12.93
N LYS A 128 15.97 -13.30 -13.46
CA LYS A 128 16.21 -13.31 -14.92
C LYS A 128 15.84 -14.64 -15.58
N TYR A 129 15.97 -15.75 -14.85
CA TYR A 129 15.83 -17.09 -15.41
C TYR A 129 14.50 -17.75 -15.05
N ASP A 130 13.75 -17.22 -14.11
CA ASP A 130 12.69 -18.03 -13.47
C ASP A 130 11.43 -17.24 -13.04
N GLY A 131 10.88 -16.43 -13.94
CA GLY A 131 9.56 -15.81 -13.70
C GLY A 131 8.43 -16.84 -13.46
N GLY A 132 8.60 -18.08 -13.92
CA GLY A 132 7.61 -19.15 -13.79
C GLY A 132 7.67 -19.88 -12.44
N LEU A 133 8.84 -20.23 -11.94
CA LEU A 133 8.99 -21.05 -10.72
C LEU A 133 8.57 -20.25 -9.47
N PHE A 134 8.93 -18.97 -9.39
CA PHE A 134 8.51 -18.08 -8.31
C PHE A 134 6.98 -17.90 -8.28
N THR A 135 6.38 -17.73 -9.45
CA THR A 135 4.92 -17.60 -9.59
C THR A 135 4.24 -18.92 -9.23
N GLN A 136 4.78 -20.06 -9.63
CA GLN A 136 4.25 -21.37 -9.27
C GLN A 136 4.42 -21.66 -7.78
N ALA A 137 5.58 -21.37 -7.19
CA ALA A 137 5.81 -21.50 -5.76
C ALA A 137 4.87 -20.60 -4.97
N TYR A 138 4.63 -19.37 -5.41
CA TYR A 138 3.67 -18.46 -4.79
C TYR A 138 2.24 -19.00 -4.86
N ARG A 139 1.82 -19.54 -6.01
CA ARG A 139 0.49 -20.16 -6.19
C ARG A 139 0.30 -21.40 -5.31
N VAL A 140 1.32 -22.23 -5.17
CA VAL A 140 1.26 -23.46 -4.33
C VAL A 140 1.29 -23.13 -2.84
N LEU A 141 2.15 -22.21 -2.42
CA LEU A 141 2.33 -21.84 -1.01
C LEU A 141 1.32 -20.81 -0.52
N GLY A 142 0.59 -20.16 -1.44
CA GLY A 142 -0.39 -19.12 -1.11
C GLY A 142 0.21 -17.82 -0.56
N GLY A 143 1.50 -17.63 -0.79
CA GLY A 143 2.28 -16.48 -0.35
C GLY A 143 3.55 -16.87 0.41
N ALA A 144 4.40 -15.92 0.68
CA ALA A 144 5.58 -16.16 1.51
C ALA A 144 5.17 -16.39 2.97
N PRO A 145 5.73 -17.40 3.66
CA PRO A 145 5.42 -17.67 5.07
C PRO A 145 5.63 -16.42 5.92
N LYS A 146 4.64 -16.07 6.77
CA LYS A 146 4.67 -14.88 7.64
C LYS A 146 6.01 -14.67 8.39
N PRO A 147 6.66 -15.73 8.96
CA PRO A 147 7.95 -15.54 9.64
C PRO A 147 9.08 -15.16 8.68
N LEU A 148 9.06 -15.63 7.43
CA LEU A 148 10.05 -15.28 6.42
C LEU A 148 9.92 -13.81 5.98
N VAL A 149 8.68 -13.38 5.70
CA VAL A 149 8.37 -11.98 5.37
C VAL A 149 8.78 -11.06 6.51
N ARG A 150 8.43 -11.43 7.76
CA ARG A 150 8.80 -10.66 8.95
C ARG A 150 10.33 -10.54 9.13
N ARG A 151 11.07 -11.62 8.87
CA ARG A 151 12.55 -11.59 8.91
C ARG A 151 13.13 -10.72 7.79
N ALA A 152 12.60 -10.82 6.57
CA ALA A 152 13.03 -10.02 5.45
C ALA A 152 12.82 -8.51 5.71
N PHE A 153 11.65 -8.13 6.24
CA PHE A 153 11.39 -6.74 6.65
C PHE A 153 12.30 -6.28 7.80
N LYS A 154 12.59 -7.13 8.78
CA LYS A 154 13.55 -6.81 9.84
C LYS A 154 14.96 -6.57 9.30
N LEU A 155 15.43 -7.40 8.38
CA LEU A 155 16.75 -7.24 7.74
C LEU A 155 16.84 -5.98 6.90
N SER A 156 15.77 -5.62 6.17
CA SER A 156 15.72 -4.37 5.39
C SER A 156 15.70 -3.11 6.27
N SER A 157 15.34 -3.25 7.54
CA SER A 157 15.25 -2.16 8.52
C SER A 157 16.47 -2.06 9.44
N GLY A 158 17.62 -2.58 9.03
CA GLY A 158 18.83 -2.78 9.86
C GLY A 158 19.25 -1.61 10.74
N SER A 159 19.23 -0.36 10.22
CA SER A 159 19.55 0.83 11.01
C SER A 159 18.46 1.17 12.06
N LYS A 160 17.21 0.84 11.79
CA LYS A 160 16.07 1.12 12.70
C LYS A 160 16.01 0.13 13.88
N MET A 161 16.67 -1.01 13.81
CA MET A 161 16.74 -1.95 14.94
C MET A 161 17.49 -1.37 16.15
N ILE A 162 18.43 -0.47 15.91
CA ILE A 162 19.22 0.18 16.99
C ILE A 162 18.46 1.41 17.52
N THR A 163 17.80 2.16 16.65
CA THR A 163 17.11 3.40 17.03
C THR A 163 15.73 3.16 17.64
N LYS A 164 15.06 2.03 17.34
CA LYS A 164 13.73 1.72 17.85
C LYS A 164 13.69 1.59 19.38
N PRO A 165 14.60 0.87 20.06
CA PRO A 165 14.62 0.84 21.52
C PRO A 165 14.87 2.20 22.14
N LEU A 166 15.74 3.03 21.55
CA LEU A 166 15.98 4.40 22.01
C LEU A 166 14.76 5.28 21.85
N ALA A 167 14.04 5.17 20.73
CA ALA A 167 12.79 5.89 20.52
C ALA A 167 11.70 5.45 21.50
N GLN A 168 11.61 4.16 21.82
CA GLN A 168 10.69 3.65 22.85
C GLN A 168 11.05 4.19 24.23
N LEU A 169 12.33 4.18 24.61
CA LEU A 169 12.79 4.74 25.88
C LEU A 169 12.53 6.26 25.98
N ALA A 170 12.67 6.99 24.88
CA ALA A 170 12.41 8.43 24.84
C ALA A 170 10.92 8.79 24.91
N ASN A 171 10.03 7.83 24.72
CA ASN A 171 8.57 8.03 24.74
C ASN A 171 7.86 7.07 25.71
N LEU A 172 8.53 6.71 26.82
CA LEU A 172 7.95 5.82 27.84
C LEU A 172 6.69 6.41 28.49
N ASP A 173 6.59 7.72 28.56
CA ASP A 173 5.46 8.42 29.15
C ASP A 173 4.28 8.59 28.17
N ASP A 174 4.47 8.26 26.91
CA ASP A 174 3.44 8.31 25.87
C ASP A 174 2.82 6.92 25.66
N THR A 175 1.74 6.65 26.36
CA THR A 175 1.01 5.36 26.31
C THR A 175 0.39 5.08 24.93
N GLU A 176 0.20 6.10 24.10
CA GLU A 176 -0.28 5.92 22.71
C GLU A 176 0.87 5.57 21.75
N PHE A 177 2.13 5.83 22.14
CA PHE A 177 3.31 5.50 21.36
C PHE A 177 3.76 4.05 21.55
N LEU A 178 3.56 3.46 22.73
CA LEU A 178 3.97 2.09 23.08
C LEU A 178 2.99 1.05 22.59
#